data_6cf6a2eadf5b420f9c65199b0c45cf02
#
_entry.id   6cf6a2eadf5b420f9c65199b0c45cf02
#
_cell.length_a   1.000
_cell.length_b   1.000
_cell.length_c   1.000
_cell.angle_alpha   90.00
_cell.angle_beta   90.00
_cell.angle_gamma   90.00
#
_symmetry.space_group_name_H-M   'P 1'
#
loop_
_entity.id
_entity.type
_entity.pdbx_description
1 polymer ?
#
loop_
_entity_poly.entity_id
_entity_poly.type
_entity_poly.pdbx_seq_one_letter_code
_entity_poly.pdbx_strand_id
1 'polypeptide(L)'
;RKKKVQQHLNVSLFESYAYKYDNAKVQLKYQEALLAKTYLHAPFDGIITAKRIEIGDVVSGQMITEVFDIQSLKARKLILKFDQKYHGQVKIGDSFKYKIDGDDTLSSGIIYKIYPTIDAKSRKMLAEVKAESFPVGLFGDGYITVK
;
A
#
# COMPACT_ATOMS: atom_id res chain seq x y z
N ARG A 1 -41.71 44.43 26.99
CA ARG A 1 -40.91 43.41 27.72
C ARG A 1 -41.24 41.98 27.34
N LYS A 2 -42.52 41.57 27.29
CA LYS A 2 -42.92 40.16 26.96
C LYS A 2 -42.46 39.70 25.58
N LYS A 3 -42.52 40.51 24.51
CA LYS A 3 -42.06 40.12 23.15
C LYS A 3 -40.55 39.81 23.06
N LYS A 4 -39.69 40.55 23.75
CA LYS A 4 -38.23 40.26 23.77
C LYS A 4 -37.90 38.95 24.46
N VAL A 5 -38.58 38.66 25.59
CA VAL A 5 -38.40 37.39 26.32
C VAL A 5 -38.81 36.19 25.45
N GLN A 6 -39.91 36.30 24.70
CA GLN A 6 -40.36 35.24 23.81
C GLN A 6 -39.40 35.00 22.66
N GLN A 7 -38.79 36.04 22.08
CA GLN A 7 -37.77 35.91 21.06
C GLN A 7 -36.50 35.18 21.56
N HIS A 8 -36.04 35.54 22.76
CA HIS A 8 -34.86 34.86 23.35
C HIS A 8 -35.13 33.39 23.66
N LEU A 9 -36.32 33.04 24.13
CA LEU A 9 -36.75 31.66 24.36
C LEU A 9 -36.76 30.85 23.05
N ASN A 10 -37.27 31.42 21.96
CA ASN A 10 -37.34 30.74 20.68
C ASN A 10 -35.94 30.49 20.07
N VAL A 11 -35.01 31.47 20.22
CA VAL A 11 -33.61 31.31 19.77
C VAL A 11 -32.90 30.22 20.57
N SER A 12 -33.04 30.22 21.90
CA SER A 12 -32.46 29.20 22.77
C SER A 12 -32.99 27.79 22.49
N LEU A 13 -34.28 27.66 22.21
CA LEU A 13 -34.89 26.40 21.79
C LEU A 13 -34.32 25.93 20.43
N PHE A 14 -34.23 26.83 19.46
CA PHE A 14 -33.66 26.51 18.14
C PHE A 14 -32.21 26.04 18.26
N GLU A 15 -31.38 26.74 19.00
CA GLU A 15 -30.00 26.36 19.28
C GLU A 15 -29.93 24.98 19.93
N SER A 16 -30.77 24.71 20.92
CA SER A 16 -30.85 23.41 21.60
C SER A 16 -31.18 22.28 20.62
N TYR A 17 -32.13 22.48 19.70
CA TYR A 17 -32.43 21.49 18.68
C TYR A 17 -31.35 21.34 17.63
N ALA A 18 -30.66 22.42 17.25
CA ALA A 18 -29.51 22.38 16.38
C ALA A 18 -28.39 21.52 16.98
N TYR A 19 -28.04 21.73 18.25
CA TYR A 19 -27.05 20.90 18.96
C TYR A 19 -27.46 19.42 19.04
N LYS A 20 -28.73 19.13 19.30
CA LYS A 20 -29.22 17.74 19.31
C LYS A 20 -29.11 17.09 17.94
N TYR A 21 -29.43 17.82 16.88
CA TYR A 21 -29.30 17.34 15.52
C TYR A 21 -27.84 17.06 15.16
N ASP A 22 -26.95 18.00 15.46
CA ASP A 22 -25.52 17.83 15.18
C ASP A 22 -24.92 16.66 15.96
N ASN A 23 -25.27 16.51 17.24
CA ASN A 23 -24.85 15.37 18.03
C ASN A 23 -25.36 14.04 17.46
N ALA A 24 -26.62 13.97 17.06
CA ALA A 24 -27.20 12.78 16.45
C ALA A 24 -26.47 12.43 15.12
N LYS A 25 -26.15 13.43 14.32
CA LYS A 25 -25.39 13.28 13.07
C LYS A 25 -23.98 12.77 13.30
N VAL A 26 -23.29 13.26 14.33
CA VAL A 26 -21.97 12.78 14.74
C VAL A 26 -22.04 11.32 15.21
N GLN A 27 -23.05 10.98 16.02
CA GLN A 27 -23.26 9.62 16.48
C GLN A 27 -23.55 8.66 15.32
N LEU A 28 -24.35 9.07 14.35
CA LEU A 28 -24.62 8.28 13.16
C LEU A 28 -23.32 8.00 12.39
N LYS A 29 -22.53 9.03 12.10
CA LYS A 29 -21.24 8.87 11.43
C LYS A 29 -20.29 7.94 12.18
N TYR A 30 -20.30 8.00 13.50
CA TYR A 30 -19.49 7.10 14.32
C TYR A 30 -19.93 5.65 14.15
N GLN A 31 -21.25 5.39 14.19
CA GLN A 31 -21.77 4.04 13.99
C GLN A 31 -21.53 3.52 12.58
N GLU A 32 -21.66 4.37 11.56
CA GLU A 32 -21.32 4.03 10.18
C GLU A 32 -19.84 3.67 10.02
N ALA A 33 -18.95 4.42 10.69
CA ALA A 33 -17.52 4.12 10.68
C ALA A 33 -17.19 2.80 11.40
N LEU A 34 -17.91 2.46 12.47
CA LEU A 34 -17.77 1.16 13.14
C LEU A 34 -18.27 0.03 12.22
N LEU A 35 -19.41 0.22 11.57
CA LEU A 35 -19.95 -0.76 10.64
C LEU A 35 -18.99 -0.98 9.45
N ALA A 36 -18.43 0.09 8.91
CA ALA A 36 -17.45 -0.02 7.81
C ALA A 36 -16.22 -0.86 8.18
N LYS A 37 -15.80 -0.84 9.46
CA LYS A 37 -14.69 -1.67 9.95
C LYS A 37 -15.01 -3.16 10.04
N THR A 38 -16.28 -3.54 9.99
CA THR A 38 -16.69 -4.96 9.99
C THR A 38 -16.56 -5.61 8.60
N TYR A 39 -16.32 -4.81 7.57
CA TYR A 39 -16.11 -5.27 6.19
C TYR A 39 -14.65 -5.05 5.81
N LEU A 40 -14.01 -6.12 5.37
CA LEU A 40 -12.65 -6.04 4.84
C LEU A 40 -12.72 -5.97 3.31
N HIS A 41 -12.22 -4.87 2.76
CA HIS A 41 -12.16 -4.64 1.32
C HIS A 41 -10.72 -4.75 0.82
N ALA A 42 -10.54 -5.34 -0.37
CA ALA A 42 -9.25 -5.34 -1.03
C ALA A 42 -8.85 -3.90 -1.40
N PRO A 43 -7.64 -3.45 -1.03
CA PRO A 43 -7.18 -2.08 -1.32
C PRO A 43 -6.79 -1.86 -2.79
N PHE A 44 -6.63 -2.93 -3.56
CA PHE A 44 -6.27 -2.92 -4.98
C PHE A 44 -6.71 -4.22 -5.67
N ASP A 45 -6.72 -4.22 -7.00
CA ASP A 45 -6.99 -5.40 -7.80
C ASP A 45 -5.84 -6.40 -7.73
N GLY A 46 -6.13 -7.63 -7.35
CA GLY A 46 -5.11 -8.66 -7.18
C GLY A 46 -5.68 -10.06 -7.01
N ILE A 47 -4.79 -11.01 -6.75
CA ILE A 47 -5.11 -12.39 -6.41
C ILE A 47 -4.81 -12.60 -4.93
N ILE A 48 -5.74 -13.27 -4.23
CA ILE A 48 -5.50 -13.74 -2.87
C ILE A 48 -4.53 -14.92 -2.94
N THR A 49 -3.37 -14.77 -2.32
CA THR A 49 -2.31 -15.80 -2.30
C THR A 49 -2.33 -16.64 -1.04
N ALA A 50 -2.86 -16.10 0.05
CA ALA A 50 -3.09 -16.86 1.27
C ALA A 50 -4.31 -16.33 2.03
N LYS A 51 -5.04 -17.26 2.65
CA LYS A 51 -6.10 -17.01 3.62
C LYS A 51 -5.63 -17.55 4.96
N ARG A 52 -5.57 -16.68 5.98
CA ARG A 52 -5.03 -17.02 7.31
C ARG A 52 -6.09 -17.08 8.40
N ILE A 53 -7.36 -16.97 8.02
CA ILE A 53 -8.49 -16.92 8.93
C ILE A 53 -9.57 -17.89 8.47
N GLU A 54 -10.28 -18.50 9.42
CA GLU A 54 -11.41 -19.38 9.17
C GLU A 54 -12.70 -18.80 9.78
N ILE A 55 -13.83 -19.34 9.34
CA ILE A 55 -15.14 -18.95 9.88
C ILE A 55 -15.20 -19.38 11.35
N GLY A 56 -15.48 -18.42 12.22
CA GLY A 56 -15.49 -18.62 13.67
C GLY A 56 -14.27 -18.04 14.39
N ASP A 57 -13.23 -17.65 13.67
CA ASP A 57 -12.10 -16.98 14.26
C ASP A 57 -12.45 -15.57 14.73
N VAL A 58 -11.80 -15.14 15.83
CA VAL A 58 -11.98 -13.81 16.40
C VAL A 58 -10.84 -12.90 15.95
N VAL A 59 -11.19 -11.83 15.28
CA VAL A 59 -10.23 -10.77 14.92
C VAL A 59 -10.32 -9.65 15.95
N SER A 60 -9.22 -9.38 16.66
CA SER A 60 -9.13 -8.31 17.64
C SER A 60 -8.49 -7.06 17.02
N GLY A 61 -9.10 -5.89 17.25
CA GLY A 61 -8.52 -4.61 16.84
C GLY A 61 -7.29 -4.19 17.66
N GLN A 62 -6.93 -4.94 18.70
CA GLN A 62 -5.77 -4.66 19.56
C GLN A 62 -4.49 -5.32 19.05
N MET A 63 -4.60 -6.31 18.19
CA MET A 63 -3.46 -7.03 17.61
C MET A 63 -3.53 -6.94 16.08
N ILE A 64 -2.37 -6.77 15.46
CA ILE A 64 -2.27 -6.84 13.99
C ILE A 64 -2.48 -8.31 13.61
N THR A 65 -3.61 -8.60 12.98
CA THR A 65 -3.95 -9.93 12.49
C THR A 65 -3.92 -9.91 10.97
N GLU A 66 -3.03 -10.68 10.38
CA GLU A 66 -2.99 -10.90 8.94
C GLU A 66 -4.13 -11.84 8.55
N VAL A 67 -5.07 -11.36 7.74
CA VAL A 67 -6.28 -12.11 7.35
C VAL A 67 -6.12 -12.72 5.96
N PHE A 68 -5.67 -11.91 5.01
CA PHE A 68 -5.43 -12.30 3.63
C PHE A 68 -4.13 -11.71 3.12
N ASP A 69 -3.40 -12.47 2.31
CA ASP A 69 -2.31 -11.96 1.50
C ASP A 69 -2.84 -11.71 0.09
N ILE A 70 -2.67 -10.48 -0.41
CA ILE A 70 -3.12 -10.10 -1.75
C ILE A 70 -1.93 -9.66 -2.57
N GLN A 71 -1.82 -10.22 -3.76
CA GLN A 71 -0.77 -9.91 -4.70
C GLN A 71 -1.32 -9.15 -5.91
N SER A 72 -0.76 -7.98 -6.21
CA SER A 72 -1.11 -7.25 -7.43
C SER A 72 -0.58 -7.97 -8.67
N LEU A 73 -1.43 -8.04 -9.71
CA LEU A 73 -1.03 -8.57 -11.01
C LEU A 73 -0.39 -7.52 -11.92
N LYS A 74 -0.69 -6.24 -11.67
CA LYS A 74 -0.31 -5.14 -12.58
C LYS A 74 0.96 -4.41 -12.16
N ALA A 75 1.26 -4.38 -10.85
CA ALA A 75 2.37 -3.62 -10.30
C ALA A 75 3.48 -4.55 -9.83
N ARG A 76 4.31 -5.01 -10.75
CA ARG A 76 5.49 -5.81 -10.45
C ARG A 76 6.75 -5.01 -10.70
N LYS A 77 7.77 -5.31 -9.92
CA LYS A 77 9.08 -4.71 -10.06
C LYS A 77 10.15 -5.77 -9.89
N LEU A 78 11.20 -5.65 -10.64
CA LEU A 78 12.39 -6.44 -10.47
C LEU A 78 13.33 -5.69 -9.54
N ILE A 79 13.80 -6.36 -8.48
CA ILE A 79 14.80 -5.82 -7.57
C ILE A 79 16.17 -6.31 -8.03
N LEU A 80 16.94 -5.39 -8.56
CA LEU A 80 18.32 -5.64 -8.99
C LEU A 80 19.27 -5.39 -7.81
N LYS A 81 20.15 -6.34 -7.56
CA LYS A 81 21.24 -6.20 -6.57
C LYS A 81 22.59 -6.16 -7.31
N PHE A 82 23.32 -5.06 -7.14
CA PHE A 82 24.63 -4.89 -7.75
C PHE A 82 25.69 -4.46 -6.72
N ASP A 83 26.95 -4.74 -7.02
CA ASP A 83 28.07 -4.44 -6.13
C ASP A 83 28.27 -2.93 -5.95
N GLN A 84 28.55 -2.49 -4.73
CA GLN A 84 28.77 -1.08 -4.38
C GLN A 84 29.88 -0.40 -5.19
N LYS A 85 30.86 -1.15 -5.68
CA LYS A 85 31.96 -0.60 -6.50
C LYS A 85 31.48 0.07 -7.79
N TYR A 86 30.26 -0.26 -8.24
CA TYR A 86 29.64 0.31 -9.44
C TYR A 86 28.69 1.50 -9.13
N HIS A 87 28.63 1.96 -7.88
CA HIS A 87 27.67 2.99 -7.45
C HIS A 87 27.75 4.29 -8.30
N GLY A 88 28.92 4.69 -8.75
CA GLY A 88 29.10 5.88 -9.58
C GLY A 88 28.88 5.66 -11.09
N GLN A 89 28.77 4.41 -11.51
CA GLN A 89 28.63 4.04 -12.91
C GLN A 89 27.18 3.77 -13.28
N VAL A 90 26.45 3.08 -12.40
CA VAL A 90 25.04 2.73 -12.62
C VAL A 90 24.15 3.95 -12.38
N LYS A 91 23.33 4.30 -13.36
CA LYS A 91 22.43 5.47 -13.33
C LYS A 91 20.99 5.08 -13.64
N ILE A 92 20.08 5.94 -13.20
CA ILE A 92 18.67 5.85 -13.62
C ILE A 92 18.63 6.07 -15.14
N GLY A 93 17.91 5.21 -15.85
CA GLY A 93 17.83 5.19 -17.31
C GLY A 93 18.77 4.17 -17.98
N ASP A 94 19.66 3.52 -17.23
CA ASP A 94 20.49 2.44 -17.78
C ASP A 94 19.65 1.21 -18.09
N SER A 95 20.05 0.49 -19.15
CA SER A 95 19.38 -0.72 -19.56
C SER A 95 19.93 -1.91 -18.78
N PHE A 96 19.02 -2.71 -18.24
CA PHE A 96 19.32 -3.97 -17.60
C PHE A 96 18.75 -5.12 -18.43
N LYS A 97 19.61 -6.00 -18.89
CA LYS A 97 19.24 -7.25 -19.57
C LYS A 97 19.33 -8.39 -18.58
N TYR A 98 18.28 -9.20 -18.49
CA TYR A 98 18.17 -10.25 -17.49
C TYR A 98 17.54 -11.52 -18.06
N LYS A 99 17.87 -12.63 -17.42
CA LYS A 99 17.33 -13.96 -17.68
C LYS A 99 16.78 -14.48 -16.34
N ILE A 100 15.59 -15.03 -16.38
CA ILE A 100 14.94 -15.64 -15.21
C ILE A 100 15.35 -17.10 -15.14
N ASP A 101 15.62 -17.60 -13.95
CA ASP A 101 15.96 -19.00 -13.75
C ASP A 101 14.82 -19.91 -14.25
N GLY A 102 15.18 -20.84 -15.13
CA GLY A 102 14.23 -21.74 -15.77
C GLY A 102 13.61 -21.24 -17.08
N ASP A 103 13.95 -20.01 -17.51
CA ASP A 103 13.54 -19.47 -18.81
C ASP A 103 14.77 -18.99 -19.58
N ASP A 104 14.91 -19.46 -20.82
CA ASP A 104 16.03 -19.08 -21.69
C ASP A 104 15.84 -17.74 -22.40
N THR A 105 14.70 -17.11 -22.20
CA THR A 105 14.36 -15.83 -22.81
C THR A 105 15.12 -14.67 -22.16
N LEU A 106 15.88 -13.93 -22.96
CA LEU A 106 16.55 -12.72 -22.52
C LEU A 106 15.57 -11.55 -22.55
N SER A 107 15.24 -11.02 -21.39
CA SER A 107 14.40 -9.85 -21.21
C SER A 107 15.23 -8.59 -20.95
N SER A 108 14.63 -7.44 -21.18
CA SER A 108 15.30 -6.17 -20.89
C SER A 108 14.34 -5.20 -20.17
N GLY A 109 14.91 -4.37 -19.31
CA GLY A 109 14.19 -3.33 -18.61
C GLY A 109 15.06 -2.11 -18.38
N ILE A 110 14.45 -1.04 -17.89
CA ILE A 110 15.14 0.22 -17.58
C ILE A 110 15.14 0.44 -16.08
N ILE A 111 16.28 0.78 -15.53
CA ILE A 111 16.42 1.17 -14.12
C ILE A 111 15.69 2.50 -13.93
N TYR A 112 14.67 2.51 -13.09
CA TYR A 112 13.90 3.73 -12.81
C TYR A 112 14.11 4.28 -11.39
N LYS A 113 14.73 3.46 -10.52
CA LYS A 113 15.03 3.87 -9.15
C LYS A 113 16.27 3.17 -8.64
N ILE A 114 17.14 3.90 -7.95
CA ILE A 114 18.30 3.38 -7.23
C ILE A 114 18.18 3.79 -5.77
N TYR A 115 18.36 2.83 -4.88
CA TYR A 115 18.39 3.10 -3.45
C TYR A 115 19.78 3.57 -3.04
N PRO A 116 19.90 4.70 -2.34
CA PRO A 116 21.21 5.22 -1.93
C PRO A 116 21.84 4.44 -0.77
N THR A 117 21.13 3.46 -0.24
CA THR A 117 21.56 2.65 0.90
C THR A 117 22.30 1.42 0.43
N ILE A 118 23.42 1.14 1.07
CA ILE A 118 24.23 -0.06 0.86
C ILE A 118 23.92 -1.04 1.99
N ASP A 119 23.62 -2.28 1.65
CA ASP A 119 23.50 -3.34 2.63
C ASP A 119 24.90 -3.68 3.19
N ALA A 120 25.09 -3.44 4.49
CA ALA A 120 26.39 -3.59 5.15
C ALA A 120 26.93 -5.04 5.14
N LYS A 121 26.05 -6.04 5.07
CA LYS A 121 26.44 -7.45 5.07
C LYS A 121 26.83 -7.92 3.69
N SER A 122 26.03 -7.62 2.68
CA SER A 122 26.24 -8.06 1.31
C SER A 122 27.09 -7.09 0.47
N ARG A 123 27.28 -5.86 0.93
CA ARG A 123 27.93 -4.75 0.20
C ARG A 123 27.29 -4.48 -1.17
N LYS A 124 25.99 -4.74 -1.27
CA LYS A 124 25.23 -4.55 -2.51
C LYS A 124 24.31 -3.34 -2.38
N MET A 125 24.10 -2.69 -3.50
CA MET A 125 23.09 -1.66 -3.69
C MET A 125 21.87 -2.27 -4.36
N LEU A 126 20.72 -1.61 -4.15
CA LEU A 126 19.45 -2.03 -4.72
C LEU A 126 19.01 -1.03 -5.79
N ALA A 127 18.49 -1.55 -6.88
CA ALA A 127 17.78 -0.77 -7.90
C ALA A 127 16.48 -1.44 -8.28
N GLU A 128 15.52 -0.66 -8.75
CA GLU A 128 14.25 -1.16 -9.26
C GLU A 128 14.20 -1.00 -10.77
N VAL A 129 13.81 -2.07 -11.43
CA VAL A 129 13.57 -2.15 -12.87
C VAL A 129 12.11 -2.46 -13.09
N LYS A 130 11.45 -1.78 -14.01
CA LYS A 130 10.12 -2.17 -14.45
C LYS A 130 10.21 -3.51 -15.14
N ALA A 131 9.43 -4.45 -14.67
CA ALA A 131 9.41 -5.80 -15.17
C ALA A 131 8.05 -6.14 -15.78
N GLU A 132 8.08 -7.01 -16.75
CA GLU A 132 6.88 -7.59 -17.33
C GLU A 132 6.23 -8.63 -16.41
N SER A 133 5.12 -9.19 -16.83
CA SER A 133 4.30 -10.10 -16.04
C SER A 133 4.95 -11.46 -15.87
N PHE A 134 5.61 -11.68 -14.74
CA PHE A 134 6.09 -13.01 -14.32
C PHE A 134 5.73 -13.29 -12.85
N PRO A 135 5.72 -14.54 -12.39
CA PRO A 135 5.44 -14.88 -11.00
C PRO A 135 6.38 -14.17 -10.03
N VAL A 136 5.86 -13.79 -8.85
CA VAL A 136 6.68 -13.19 -7.79
C VAL A 136 7.48 -14.29 -7.10
N GLY A 137 8.72 -13.94 -6.68
CA GLY A 137 9.61 -14.87 -6.00
C GLY A 137 10.58 -15.61 -6.92
N LEU A 138 10.55 -15.33 -8.22
CA LEU A 138 11.56 -15.83 -9.15
C LEU A 138 12.87 -15.06 -8.98
N PHE A 139 13.96 -15.74 -9.22
CA PHE A 139 15.31 -15.21 -9.27
C PHE A 139 15.84 -15.25 -10.71
N GLY A 140 16.93 -14.59 -10.95
CA GLY A 140 17.60 -14.61 -12.23
C GLY A 140 18.84 -13.73 -12.19
N ASP A 141 19.64 -13.85 -13.23
CA ASP A 141 20.87 -13.11 -13.41
C ASP A 141 20.78 -12.16 -14.61
N GLY A 142 21.61 -11.13 -14.60
CA GLY A 142 21.64 -10.19 -15.69
C GLY A 142 22.81 -9.23 -15.63
N TYR A 143 22.89 -8.37 -16.64
CA TYR A 143 23.94 -7.37 -16.76
C TYR A 143 23.37 -5.99 -17.10
N ILE A 144 24.01 -4.97 -16.56
CA ILE A 144 23.70 -3.57 -16.80
C ILE A 144 24.54 -3.07 -17.96
N THR A 145 23.92 -2.43 -18.93
CA THR A 145 24.65 -1.67 -19.95
C THR A 145 24.69 -0.21 -19.52
N VAL A 146 25.87 0.23 -19.09
CA VAL A 146 26.12 1.61 -18.68
C VAL A 146 26.33 2.46 -19.94
N LYS A 147 25.71 3.64 -19.97
CA LYS A 147 25.87 4.61 -21.05
C LYS A 147 27.05 5.53 -20.82
#